data_0a98be835dc43f7b02637df9b53c2261
#
_entry.id   0a98be835dc43f7b02637df9b53c2261
#
_cell.length_a   1.000
_cell.length_b   1.000
_cell.length_c   1.000
_cell.angle_alpha   90.00
_cell.angle_beta   90.00
_cell.angle_gamma   90.00
#
_symmetry.space_group_name_H-M   'P 1'
#
loop_
_entity.id
_entity.type
_entity.pdbx_description
1 polymer ?
#
loop_
_entity_poly.entity_id
_entity_poly.type
_entity_poly.pdbx_seq_one_letter_code
_entity_poly.pdbx_strand_id
1 'polypeptide(L)'
;MQHPARTLFVDPRPKPRDYQQYSVESLHGAMCSDGIALGELATGTGKTLVAAMLSERYRRTLVIDPRVVLCGQIAKGIEEYRLRDVEVEQADKYARSDAPIVVASLQSLLTGNRGAKFSPDLVIVDEAHYGCTGPAKDLLDLYRSRGAVVCGLTATPHGSPAMRYYGRCPVQYGVVPAIAHGWLTPISAKRVVLRGLDTSAIRGGLGDFSADDVTRILKDEALIHEHAALVAANHKKRGAVYCYNRAHAIAFRDMIEGRYGVKCALVHSGMSVTQRQEEMHRYESGEASLIANISILTMGWDSAVEELHLLMPTRSLQRYLQIVGRALRPGKGVVDGQPTEYLRRLAIAQGPKPHCRILDYQDNTKFHRVCSAIDVVLPPAKVEKYREKLLKRSEEEEVELAEVEAELREQERLDRERALAEMAAEKERRAQIRVGVQFDSESVDVTGKPTVETPKRREARMLWGPYKGQPVRTIPRQDLQRILRTMRRSPGNEWLVRAIKRELSKVPA
;
A
#
# COMPACT_ATOMS: atom_id res chain seq x y z
N MET A 1 -14.34 -44.14 42.00
CA MET A 1 -13.30 -43.11 41.86
C MET A 1 -13.58 -42.34 40.59
N GLN A 2 -14.14 -41.16 40.65
CA GLN A 2 -14.39 -40.31 39.49
C GLN A 2 -13.11 -39.57 39.19
N HIS A 3 -12.59 -39.71 37.95
CA HIS A 3 -11.46 -38.92 37.47
C HIS A 3 -11.88 -37.43 37.41
N PRO A 4 -11.09 -36.51 37.96
CA PRO A 4 -11.36 -35.09 37.79
C PRO A 4 -11.21 -34.74 36.29
N ALA A 5 -12.24 -34.10 35.73
CA ALA A 5 -12.23 -33.59 34.40
C ALA A 5 -11.00 -32.67 34.24
N ARG A 6 -10.12 -33.00 33.30
CA ARG A 6 -9.03 -32.10 32.87
C ARG A 6 -9.68 -30.84 32.34
N THR A 7 -9.67 -29.78 33.11
CA THR A 7 -9.99 -28.43 32.62
C THR A 7 -9.00 -28.13 31.50
N LEU A 8 -9.49 -28.15 30.27
CA LEU A 8 -8.68 -27.72 29.11
C LEU A 8 -8.33 -26.25 29.35
N PHE A 9 -7.06 -26.00 29.58
CA PHE A 9 -6.54 -24.63 29.70
C PHE A 9 -6.68 -23.95 28.32
N VAL A 10 -7.70 -23.13 28.19
CA VAL A 10 -7.89 -22.32 26.98
C VAL A 10 -6.94 -21.14 27.07
N ASP A 11 -5.97 -21.06 26.16
CA ASP A 11 -5.08 -19.92 26.06
C ASP A 11 -5.92 -18.66 25.79
N PRO A 12 -5.89 -17.66 26.69
CA PRO A 12 -6.70 -16.45 26.55
C PRO A 12 -6.20 -15.52 25.43
N ARG A 13 -5.03 -15.79 24.86
CA ARG A 13 -4.43 -14.94 23.82
C ARG A 13 -5.20 -15.02 22.51
N PRO A 14 -5.30 -13.88 21.76
CA PRO A 14 -5.83 -13.90 20.41
C PRO A 14 -5.08 -14.91 19.54
N LYS A 15 -5.81 -15.79 18.85
CA LYS A 15 -5.18 -16.74 17.91
C LYS A 15 -4.67 -16.01 16.67
N PRO A 16 -3.36 -16.10 16.37
CA PRO A 16 -2.82 -15.51 15.17
C PRO A 16 -3.39 -16.17 13.90
N ARG A 17 -3.59 -15.37 12.88
CA ARG A 17 -3.99 -15.82 11.54
C ARG A 17 -2.75 -16.30 10.76
N ASP A 18 -2.95 -17.18 9.77
CA ASP A 18 -1.83 -17.78 9.01
C ASP A 18 -0.90 -16.73 8.39
N TYR A 19 -1.46 -15.68 7.78
CA TYR A 19 -0.65 -14.61 7.20
C TYR A 19 0.12 -13.79 8.26
N GLN A 20 -0.39 -13.69 9.49
CA GLN A 20 0.32 -13.01 10.57
C GLN A 20 1.52 -13.82 11.04
N GLN A 21 1.36 -15.14 11.17
CA GLN A 21 2.46 -16.05 11.46
C GLN A 21 3.53 -16.01 10.36
N TYR A 22 3.10 -16.13 9.09
CA TYR A 22 3.99 -15.97 7.94
C TYR A 22 4.73 -14.63 7.95
N SER A 23 4.01 -13.54 8.27
CA SER A 23 4.62 -12.21 8.34
C SER A 23 5.70 -12.12 9.42
N VAL A 24 5.45 -12.68 10.59
CA VAL A 24 6.42 -12.71 11.69
C VAL A 24 7.68 -13.48 11.29
N GLU A 25 7.54 -14.68 10.69
CA GLU A 25 8.67 -15.48 10.26
C GLU A 25 9.50 -14.77 9.17
N SER A 26 8.82 -14.24 8.17
CA SER A 26 9.47 -13.55 7.05
C SER A 26 10.20 -12.27 7.48
N LEU A 27 9.56 -11.46 8.36
CA LEU A 27 10.18 -10.24 8.91
C LEU A 27 11.36 -10.59 9.82
N HIS A 28 11.19 -11.57 10.71
CA HIS A 28 12.27 -12.01 11.59
C HIS A 28 13.47 -12.54 10.81
N GLY A 29 13.24 -13.40 9.81
CA GLY A 29 14.30 -13.91 8.95
C GLY A 29 15.05 -12.78 8.22
N ALA A 30 14.34 -11.79 7.68
CA ALA A 30 14.96 -10.65 7.03
C ALA A 30 15.75 -9.76 8.01
N MET A 31 15.24 -9.54 9.23
CA MET A 31 15.96 -8.79 10.26
C MET A 31 17.23 -9.52 10.74
N CYS A 32 17.20 -10.85 10.83
CA CYS A 32 18.38 -11.64 11.18
C CYS A 32 19.49 -11.54 10.11
N SER A 33 19.11 -11.41 8.81
CA SER A 33 20.09 -11.29 7.72
C SER A 33 20.60 -9.86 7.50
N ASP A 34 19.69 -8.89 7.54
CA ASP A 34 19.95 -7.53 7.05
C ASP A 34 19.94 -6.47 8.17
N GLY A 35 19.55 -6.87 9.39
CA GLY A 35 19.37 -5.97 10.54
C GLY A 35 18.13 -5.07 10.44
N ILE A 36 17.40 -5.17 9.30
CA ILE A 36 16.27 -4.27 9.01
C ILE A 36 15.29 -4.95 8.05
N ALA A 37 13.97 -4.75 8.25
CA ALA A 37 12.93 -5.24 7.35
C ALA A 37 11.71 -4.33 7.32
N LEU A 38 11.00 -4.30 6.19
CA LEU A 38 9.72 -3.63 6.01
C LEU A 38 8.62 -4.66 5.76
N GLY A 39 7.46 -4.50 6.43
CA GLY A 39 6.26 -5.28 6.16
C GLY A 39 5.12 -4.41 5.67
N GLU A 40 4.55 -4.77 4.52
CA GLU A 40 3.26 -4.27 4.08
C GLU A 40 2.14 -5.10 4.71
N LEU A 41 1.32 -4.45 5.52
CA LEU A 41 0.12 -5.03 6.11
C LEU A 41 -1.02 -4.03 6.01
N ALA A 42 -2.12 -4.41 5.36
CA ALA A 42 -3.27 -3.53 5.20
C ALA A 42 -3.81 -3.03 6.54
N THR A 43 -4.44 -1.87 6.53
CA THR A 43 -5.18 -1.38 7.71
C THR A 43 -6.31 -2.36 8.06
N GLY A 44 -6.44 -2.74 9.33
CA GLY A 44 -7.44 -3.72 9.77
C GLY A 44 -6.97 -5.19 9.76
N THR A 45 -5.76 -5.49 9.30
CA THR A 45 -5.20 -6.85 9.30
C THR A 45 -4.44 -7.22 10.59
N GLY A 46 -4.44 -6.37 11.61
CA GLY A 46 -3.84 -6.68 12.93
C GLY A 46 -2.34 -6.49 13.01
N LYS A 47 -1.80 -5.37 12.47
CA LYS A 47 -0.39 -4.97 12.63
C LYS A 47 0.09 -5.04 14.09
N THR A 48 -0.75 -4.62 15.04
CA THR A 48 -0.44 -4.66 16.48
C THR A 48 -0.17 -6.09 16.97
N LEU A 49 -0.93 -7.08 16.47
CA LEU A 49 -0.69 -8.48 16.82
C LEU A 49 0.63 -8.99 16.24
N VAL A 50 0.96 -8.63 15.01
CA VAL A 50 2.26 -8.95 14.39
C VAL A 50 3.41 -8.32 15.21
N ALA A 51 3.25 -7.08 15.66
CA ALA A 51 4.23 -6.42 16.52
C ALA A 51 4.38 -7.13 17.87
N ALA A 52 3.26 -7.54 18.48
CA ALA A 52 3.27 -8.31 19.74
C ALA A 52 3.97 -9.66 19.58
N MET A 53 3.71 -10.40 18.49
CA MET A 53 4.36 -11.67 18.18
C MET A 53 5.86 -11.51 17.94
N LEU A 54 6.27 -10.49 17.17
CA LEU A 54 7.68 -10.18 16.95
C LEU A 54 8.39 -9.87 18.27
N SER A 55 7.76 -9.12 19.18
CA SER A 55 8.32 -8.77 20.48
C SER A 55 8.59 -10.00 21.39
N GLU A 56 8.00 -11.17 21.10
CA GLU A 56 8.30 -12.41 21.85
C GLU A 56 9.73 -12.94 21.63
N ARG A 57 10.32 -12.57 20.51
CA ARG A 57 11.64 -13.07 20.10
C ARG A 57 12.80 -12.23 20.61
N TYR A 58 12.48 -11.12 21.31
CA TYR A 58 13.49 -10.16 21.77
C TYR A 58 13.27 -9.83 23.26
N ARG A 59 14.36 -9.53 23.93
CA ARG A 59 14.31 -9.20 25.35
C ARG A 59 13.74 -7.82 25.61
N ARG A 60 14.15 -6.84 24.81
CA ARG A 60 13.71 -5.44 24.91
C ARG A 60 13.19 -4.97 23.56
N THR A 61 11.94 -4.54 23.54
CA THR A 61 11.27 -4.04 22.33
C THR A 61 10.80 -2.63 22.53
N LEU A 62 11.10 -1.76 21.57
CA LEU A 62 10.57 -0.40 21.45
C LEU A 62 9.64 -0.35 20.24
N VAL A 63 8.36 -0.06 20.47
CA VAL A 63 7.35 0.16 19.42
C VAL A 63 7.13 1.66 19.29
N ILE A 64 7.29 2.19 18.09
CA ILE A 64 7.17 3.62 17.78
C ILE A 64 5.95 3.86 16.90
N ASP A 65 5.03 4.72 17.31
CA ASP A 65 3.93 5.24 16.47
C ASP A 65 4.10 6.76 16.30
N PRO A 66 3.87 7.33 15.11
CA PRO A 66 3.93 8.76 14.90
C PRO A 66 2.84 9.53 15.64
N ARG A 67 1.76 8.88 16.03
CA ARG A 67 0.56 9.49 16.63
C ARG A 67 0.46 9.21 18.12
N VAL A 68 0.54 10.28 18.90
CA VAL A 68 0.43 10.23 20.37
C VAL A 68 -0.79 9.44 20.84
N VAL A 69 -1.95 9.62 20.20
CA VAL A 69 -3.23 9.04 20.64
C VAL A 69 -3.29 7.52 20.52
N LEU A 70 -2.48 6.90 19.65
CA LEU A 70 -2.53 5.46 19.41
C LEU A 70 -1.64 4.64 20.34
N CYS A 71 -0.66 5.26 20.98
CA CYS A 71 0.28 4.53 21.87
C CYS A 71 -0.41 3.70 22.92
N GLY A 72 -1.45 4.25 23.57
CA GLY A 72 -2.22 3.51 24.60
C GLY A 72 -2.98 2.29 24.05
N GLN A 73 -3.51 2.38 22.83
CA GLN A 73 -4.21 1.26 22.19
C GLN A 73 -3.24 0.17 21.72
N ILE A 74 -2.10 0.57 21.18
CA ILE A 74 -1.04 -0.36 20.78
C ILE A 74 -0.50 -1.08 22.01
N ALA A 75 -0.24 -0.34 23.10
CA ALA A 75 0.22 -0.91 24.36
C ALA A 75 -0.76 -1.95 24.87
N LYS A 76 -2.05 -1.60 24.99
CA LYS A 76 -3.10 -2.54 25.42
C LYS A 76 -3.18 -3.79 24.55
N GLY A 77 -3.13 -3.66 23.22
CA GLY A 77 -3.16 -4.80 22.30
C GLY A 77 -1.93 -5.71 22.44
N ILE A 78 -0.76 -5.14 22.76
CA ILE A 78 0.44 -5.92 23.04
C ILE A 78 0.34 -6.59 24.41
N GLU A 79 -0.16 -5.91 25.44
CA GLU A 79 -0.39 -6.47 26.78
C GLU A 79 -1.32 -7.69 26.73
N GLU A 80 -2.44 -7.56 26.02
CA GLU A 80 -3.42 -8.64 25.86
C GLU A 80 -2.82 -9.91 25.24
N TYR A 81 -1.89 -9.75 24.30
CA TYR A 81 -1.21 -10.88 23.67
C TYR A 81 -0.03 -11.40 24.50
N ARG A 82 0.81 -10.48 25.01
CA ARG A 82 2.02 -10.83 25.74
C ARG A 82 1.76 -11.27 27.18
N LEU A 83 0.60 -10.95 27.73
CA LEU A 83 0.26 -11.15 29.15
C LEU A 83 1.31 -10.54 30.08
N ARG A 84 1.84 -9.38 29.70
CA ARG A 84 2.89 -8.63 30.41
C ARG A 84 2.61 -7.15 30.33
N ASP A 85 3.04 -6.41 31.33
CA ASP A 85 2.96 -4.95 31.37
C ASP A 85 3.77 -4.32 30.23
N VAL A 86 3.17 -3.33 29.59
CA VAL A 86 3.78 -2.51 28.55
C VAL A 86 3.85 -1.07 29.02
N GLU A 87 5.02 -0.49 29.04
CA GLU A 87 5.18 0.90 29.44
C GLU A 87 5.00 1.85 28.26
N VAL A 88 4.51 3.06 28.54
CA VAL A 88 4.21 4.06 27.50
C VAL A 88 5.09 5.30 27.72
N GLU A 89 5.82 5.69 26.66
CA GLU A 89 6.61 6.91 26.59
C GLU A 89 5.87 7.93 25.72
N GLN A 90 5.11 8.84 26.34
CA GLN A 90 4.21 9.73 25.62
C GLN A 90 3.91 10.99 26.42
N ALA A 91 4.05 12.17 25.82
CA ALA A 91 3.76 13.46 26.47
C ALA A 91 4.32 13.55 27.89
N ASP A 92 3.49 13.48 28.89
CA ASP A 92 3.79 13.49 30.33
C ASP A 92 4.03 12.10 30.95
N LYS A 93 3.89 11.03 30.15
CA LYS A 93 4.17 9.64 30.58
C LYS A 93 5.62 9.29 30.23
N TYR A 94 6.32 8.70 31.19
CA TYR A 94 7.73 8.32 31.08
C TYR A 94 7.91 6.85 31.37
N ALA A 95 8.41 6.11 30.38
CA ALA A 95 8.78 4.72 30.54
C ALA A 95 10.18 4.58 31.15
N ARG A 96 10.44 3.51 31.87
CA ARG A 96 11.76 3.15 32.35
C ARG A 96 12.67 2.76 31.19
N SER A 97 13.94 3.07 31.28
CA SER A 97 14.93 2.76 30.23
C SER A 97 15.23 1.26 30.08
N ASP A 98 14.95 0.47 31.11
CA ASP A 98 15.14 -0.98 31.18
C ASP A 98 13.85 -1.80 30.96
N ALA A 99 12.71 -1.14 30.73
CA ALA A 99 11.42 -1.79 30.51
C ALA A 99 11.50 -2.79 29.36
N PRO A 100 10.92 -4.00 29.49
CA PRO A 100 10.98 -5.03 28.47
C PRO A 100 10.27 -4.64 27.18
N ILE A 101 9.13 -3.97 27.29
CA ILE A 101 8.35 -3.49 26.16
C ILE A 101 7.93 -2.04 26.42
N VAL A 102 8.29 -1.16 25.49
CA VAL A 102 7.91 0.25 25.53
C VAL A 102 7.16 0.58 24.24
N VAL A 103 6.00 1.22 24.36
CA VAL A 103 5.32 1.86 23.25
C VAL A 103 5.51 3.38 23.36
N ALA A 104 6.03 3.98 22.34
CA ALA A 104 6.42 5.39 22.38
C ALA A 104 5.84 6.17 21.21
N SER A 105 5.46 7.44 21.45
CA SER A 105 5.22 8.35 20.34
C SER A 105 6.55 8.87 19.78
N LEU A 106 6.66 8.92 18.46
CA LEU A 106 7.85 9.44 17.78
C LEU A 106 8.19 10.87 18.28
N GLN A 107 7.17 11.72 18.41
CA GLN A 107 7.34 13.08 18.91
C GLN A 107 7.96 13.11 20.30
N SER A 108 7.50 12.25 21.23
CA SER A 108 8.05 12.21 22.58
C SER A 108 9.50 11.73 22.62
N LEU A 109 9.85 10.75 21.79
CA LEU A 109 11.23 10.27 21.69
C LEU A 109 12.21 11.36 21.19
N LEU A 110 11.75 12.19 20.25
CA LEU A 110 12.57 13.29 19.70
C LEU A 110 12.64 14.51 20.62
N THR A 111 11.61 14.75 21.46
CA THR A 111 11.59 15.88 22.38
C THR A 111 12.60 15.69 23.51
N GLY A 112 13.53 16.65 23.64
CA GLY A 112 14.53 16.60 24.71
C GLY A 112 15.44 15.37 24.67
N ASN A 113 15.58 14.75 23.50
CA ASN A 113 16.40 13.55 23.28
C ASN A 113 15.99 12.34 24.16
N ARG A 114 14.69 12.24 24.52
CA ARG A 114 14.17 11.18 25.39
C ARG A 114 14.41 9.78 24.83
N GLY A 115 14.47 9.64 23.51
CA GLY A 115 14.75 8.36 22.83
C GLY A 115 16.14 7.80 23.13
N ALA A 116 17.13 8.64 23.36
CA ALA A 116 18.52 8.20 23.55
C ALA A 116 18.76 7.35 24.81
N LYS A 117 17.84 7.41 25.81
CA LYS A 117 17.89 6.58 27.02
C LYS A 117 17.61 5.10 26.79
N PHE A 118 16.92 4.75 25.68
CA PHE A 118 16.55 3.37 25.39
C PHE A 118 17.65 2.62 24.64
N SER A 119 17.80 1.36 24.94
CA SER A 119 18.70 0.42 24.24
C SER A 119 17.93 -0.85 23.89
N PRO A 120 16.98 -0.79 22.95
CA PRO A 120 16.18 -1.94 22.54
C PRO A 120 17.01 -2.95 21.74
N ASP A 121 16.59 -4.22 21.76
CA ASP A 121 17.10 -5.25 20.84
C ASP A 121 16.28 -5.26 19.54
N LEU A 122 14.99 -4.88 19.62
CA LEU A 122 14.09 -4.71 18.50
C LEU A 122 13.40 -3.34 18.54
N VAL A 123 13.43 -2.64 17.43
CA VAL A 123 12.59 -1.44 17.20
C VAL A 123 11.52 -1.79 16.16
N ILE A 124 10.26 -1.57 16.50
CA ILE A 124 9.14 -1.69 15.56
C ILE A 124 8.58 -0.29 15.29
N VAL A 125 8.53 0.11 14.03
CA VAL A 125 7.99 1.42 13.61
C VAL A 125 6.66 1.18 12.93
N ASP A 126 5.55 1.51 13.58
CA ASP A 126 4.24 1.55 12.93
C ASP A 126 4.16 2.80 12.03
N GLU A 127 3.45 2.69 10.93
CA GLU A 127 3.43 3.68 9.86
C GLU A 127 4.87 4.10 9.46
N ALA A 128 5.68 3.11 9.10
CA ALA A 128 7.13 3.19 8.90
C ALA A 128 7.62 4.34 7.99
N HIS A 129 6.74 4.86 7.13
CA HIS A 129 7.05 6.00 6.25
C HIS A 129 7.33 7.32 7.02
N TYR A 130 6.85 7.47 8.27
CA TYR A 130 7.16 8.63 9.11
C TYR A 130 8.53 8.56 9.79
N GLY A 131 9.08 7.35 9.97
CA GLY A 131 10.37 7.15 10.66
C GLY A 131 11.61 7.24 9.78
N CYS A 132 11.47 7.48 8.46
CA CYS A 132 12.56 7.25 7.50
C CYS A 132 13.34 8.48 7.08
N THR A 133 13.05 9.65 7.65
CA THR A 133 13.67 10.94 7.26
C THR A 133 13.97 11.80 8.48
N GLY A 134 14.94 12.71 8.34
CA GLY A 134 15.28 13.69 9.36
C GLY A 134 15.62 13.08 10.73
N PRO A 135 15.31 13.77 11.83
CA PRO A 135 15.67 13.33 13.19
C PRO A 135 15.12 11.94 13.57
N ALA A 136 14.00 11.53 12.98
CA ALA A 136 13.45 10.19 13.19
C ALA A 136 14.38 9.11 12.63
N LYS A 137 14.91 9.31 11.42
CA LYS A 137 15.90 8.43 10.82
C LYS A 137 17.17 8.36 11.67
N ASP A 138 17.68 9.51 12.14
CA ASP A 138 18.89 9.57 12.96
C ASP A 138 18.73 8.77 14.25
N LEU A 139 17.54 8.82 14.87
CA LEU A 139 17.21 8.00 16.03
C LEU A 139 17.19 6.49 15.72
N LEU A 140 16.62 6.08 14.60
CA LEU A 140 16.63 4.68 14.19
C LEU A 140 18.06 4.20 13.89
N ASP A 141 18.88 5.01 13.23
CA ASP A 141 20.28 4.71 12.93
C ASP A 141 21.12 4.62 14.24
N LEU A 142 20.80 5.44 15.25
CA LEU A 142 21.40 5.33 16.58
C LEU A 142 21.08 3.96 17.22
N TYR A 143 19.83 3.50 17.18
CA TYR A 143 19.48 2.19 17.73
C TYR A 143 20.18 1.05 16.97
N ARG A 144 20.24 1.14 15.64
CA ARG A 144 20.96 0.16 14.81
C ARG A 144 22.46 0.13 15.13
N SER A 145 23.08 1.27 15.34
CA SER A 145 24.51 1.33 15.73
C SER A 145 24.77 0.70 17.10
N ARG A 146 23.74 0.60 17.95
CA ARG A 146 23.79 -0.08 19.24
C ARG A 146 23.41 -1.57 19.16
N GLY A 147 23.22 -2.10 17.96
CA GLY A 147 22.92 -3.52 17.71
C GLY A 147 21.43 -3.87 17.64
N ALA A 148 20.53 -2.91 17.69
CA ALA A 148 19.10 -3.17 17.51
C ALA A 148 18.78 -3.56 16.05
N VAL A 149 17.85 -4.51 15.87
CA VAL A 149 17.21 -4.73 14.59
C VAL A 149 15.96 -3.84 14.45
N VAL A 150 15.62 -3.44 13.23
CA VAL A 150 14.52 -2.51 12.97
C VAL A 150 13.49 -3.11 12.03
N CYS A 151 12.23 -3.15 12.47
CA CYS A 151 11.08 -3.57 11.69
C CYS A 151 10.15 -2.38 11.40
N GLY A 152 9.96 -2.07 10.13
CA GLY A 152 8.92 -1.13 9.72
C GLY A 152 7.63 -1.86 9.36
N LEU A 153 6.49 -1.37 9.82
CA LEU A 153 5.17 -1.83 9.41
C LEU A 153 4.41 -0.68 8.75
N THR A 154 3.81 -0.91 7.61
CA THR A 154 3.01 0.11 6.89
C THR A 154 1.96 -0.55 6.00
N ALA A 155 0.89 0.18 5.69
CA ALA A 155 -0.08 -0.25 4.68
C ALA A 155 0.31 0.21 3.25
N THR A 156 1.31 1.09 3.11
CA THR A 156 1.68 1.74 1.84
C THR A 156 3.20 1.87 1.70
N PRO A 157 3.92 0.78 1.43
CA PRO A 157 5.38 0.84 1.29
C PRO A 157 5.82 1.51 -0.02
N HIS A 158 5.07 1.27 -1.10
CA HIS A 158 5.46 1.69 -2.45
C HIS A 158 5.38 3.20 -2.65
N GLY A 159 6.40 3.77 -3.31
CA GLY A 159 6.50 5.21 -3.54
C GLY A 159 6.85 6.06 -2.31
N SER A 160 6.99 5.44 -1.13
CA SER A 160 7.34 6.12 0.12
C SER A 160 8.84 6.11 0.41
N PRO A 161 9.34 7.02 1.27
CA PRO A 161 10.71 6.98 1.76
C PRO A 161 11.08 5.66 2.45
N ALA A 162 10.09 4.92 2.97
CA ALA A 162 10.29 3.65 3.65
C ALA A 162 11.01 2.62 2.76
N MET A 163 10.60 2.45 1.50
CA MET A 163 11.27 1.50 0.59
C MET A 163 12.77 1.82 0.40
N ARG A 164 13.15 3.10 0.41
CA ARG A 164 14.55 3.49 0.30
C ARG A 164 15.35 3.22 1.57
N TYR A 165 14.74 3.43 2.74
CA TYR A 165 15.39 3.24 4.02
C TYR A 165 15.50 1.76 4.39
N TYR A 166 14.42 1.00 4.27
CA TYR A 166 14.39 -0.42 4.64
C TYR A 166 14.95 -1.35 3.55
N GLY A 167 15.00 -0.90 2.29
CA GLY A 167 15.59 -1.62 1.15
C GLY A 167 14.81 -2.82 0.66
N ARG A 168 14.11 -3.53 1.54
CA ARG A 168 13.44 -4.81 1.28
C ARG A 168 12.10 -4.90 1.99
N CYS A 169 11.06 -5.38 1.28
CA CYS A 169 9.73 -5.63 1.82
C CYS A 169 9.36 -7.11 1.61
N PRO A 170 9.79 -8.01 2.52
CA PRO A 170 9.56 -9.45 2.39
C PRO A 170 8.09 -9.85 2.58
N VAL A 171 7.30 -9.00 3.21
CA VAL A 171 5.87 -9.21 3.44
C VAL A 171 5.09 -8.16 2.66
N GLN A 172 4.20 -8.61 1.76
CA GLN A 172 3.31 -7.78 0.97
C GLN A 172 1.87 -8.29 1.11
N TYR A 173 1.20 -7.84 2.18
CA TYR A 173 -0.17 -8.24 2.49
C TYR A 173 -1.09 -7.02 2.51
N GLY A 174 -1.31 -6.43 1.33
CA GLY A 174 -2.16 -5.26 1.11
C GLY A 174 -3.66 -5.58 1.20
N VAL A 175 -4.49 -4.60 0.82
CA VAL A 175 -5.96 -4.71 0.90
C VAL A 175 -6.49 -5.82 -0.01
N VAL A 176 -5.98 -5.94 -1.23
CA VAL A 176 -6.47 -6.90 -2.22
C VAL A 176 -6.32 -8.35 -1.77
N PRO A 177 -5.14 -8.84 -1.39
CA PRO A 177 -5.00 -10.19 -0.85
C PRO A 177 -5.81 -10.39 0.44
N ALA A 178 -5.97 -9.38 1.28
CA ALA A 178 -6.76 -9.49 2.50
C ALA A 178 -8.28 -9.68 2.20
N ILE A 179 -8.81 -9.04 1.16
CA ILE A 179 -10.17 -9.28 0.67
C ILE A 179 -10.27 -10.67 0.05
N ALA A 180 -9.35 -11.04 -0.82
CA ALA A 180 -9.35 -12.34 -1.51
C ALA A 180 -9.34 -13.53 -0.50
N HIS A 181 -8.58 -13.40 0.58
CA HIS A 181 -8.51 -14.40 1.65
C HIS A 181 -9.67 -14.32 2.66
N GLY A 182 -10.61 -13.39 2.48
CA GLY A 182 -11.79 -13.23 3.35
C GLY A 182 -11.48 -12.64 4.74
N TRP A 183 -10.42 -11.88 4.88
CA TRP A 183 -10.10 -11.16 6.11
C TRP A 183 -10.60 -9.71 6.14
N LEU A 184 -10.87 -9.15 4.96
CA LEU A 184 -11.52 -7.87 4.79
C LEU A 184 -12.77 -8.03 3.91
N THR A 185 -13.73 -7.14 4.11
CA THR A 185 -14.98 -7.08 3.37
C THR A 185 -14.73 -6.61 1.93
N PRO A 186 -15.37 -7.19 0.91
CA PRO A 186 -15.32 -6.69 -0.46
C PRO A 186 -15.78 -5.23 -0.58
N ILE A 187 -15.29 -4.55 -1.61
CA ILE A 187 -15.61 -3.14 -1.88
C ILE A 187 -16.60 -3.08 -3.04
N SER A 188 -17.70 -2.35 -2.84
CA SER A 188 -18.57 -1.82 -3.88
C SER A 188 -18.34 -0.31 -3.95
N ALA A 189 -18.01 0.23 -5.11
CA ALA A 189 -17.63 1.62 -5.26
C ALA A 189 -18.54 2.34 -6.26
N LYS A 190 -18.96 3.55 -5.87
CA LYS A 190 -19.65 4.48 -6.76
C LYS A 190 -18.99 5.85 -6.67
N ARG A 191 -18.72 6.43 -7.82
CA ARG A 191 -18.28 7.82 -7.94
C ARG A 191 -19.46 8.72 -8.13
N VAL A 192 -19.60 9.74 -7.27
CA VAL A 192 -20.69 10.71 -7.33
C VAL A 192 -20.10 12.04 -7.76
N VAL A 193 -20.45 12.49 -8.95
CA VAL A 193 -19.90 13.72 -9.53
C VAL A 193 -20.60 14.94 -8.91
N LEU A 194 -19.83 15.84 -8.33
CA LEU A 194 -20.25 17.14 -7.83
C LEU A 194 -20.18 18.16 -8.95
N ARG A 195 -21.26 18.90 -9.20
CA ARG A 195 -21.30 19.93 -10.25
C ARG A 195 -20.65 21.25 -9.84
N GLY A 196 -20.60 21.53 -8.54
CA GLY A 196 -20.08 22.78 -7.98
C GLY A 196 -18.62 22.75 -7.54
N LEU A 197 -17.95 21.59 -7.56
CA LEU A 197 -16.57 21.47 -7.10
C LEU A 197 -15.57 21.62 -8.25
N ASP A 198 -15.01 22.82 -8.41
CA ASP A 198 -13.86 23.03 -9.30
C ASP A 198 -12.54 22.84 -8.55
N THR A 199 -11.97 21.63 -8.66
CA THR A 199 -10.67 21.31 -8.06
C THR A 199 -9.49 21.81 -8.88
N SER A 200 -9.69 22.36 -10.09
CA SER A 200 -8.62 22.95 -10.90
C SER A 200 -8.01 24.18 -10.22
N ALA A 201 -8.80 24.88 -9.40
CA ALA A 201 -8.37 26.02 -8.59
C ALA A 201 -7.56 25.62 -7.34
N ILE A 202 -7.49 24.33 -6.99
CA ILE A 202 -6.75 23.86 -5.81
C ILE A 202 -5.29 23.63 -6.18
N ARG A 203 -4.39 24.42 -5.59
CA ARG A 203 -2.94 24.22 -5.77
C ARG A 203 -2.49 22.91 -5.14
N GLY A 204 -1.64 22.17 -5.85
CA GLY A 204 -0.98 20.98 -5.31
C GLY A 204 0.21 21.40 -4.44
N GLY A 205 0.24 20.95 -3.17
CA GLY A 205 1.45 20.93 -2.35
C GLY A 205 2.27 19.65 -2.54
N LEU A 206 3.40 19.53 -1.87
CA LEU A 206 4.20 18.28 -1.81
C LEU A 206 3.36 17.16 -1.17
N GLY A 207 2.72 16.34 -2.00
CA GLY A 207 2.03 15.10 -1.59
C GLY A 207 0.51 15.15 -1.48
N ASP A 208 -0.13 16.31 -1.24
CA ASP A 208 -1.59 16.45 -1.20
C ASP A 208 -2.03 17.87 -1.62
N PHE A 209 -3.32 18.17 -1.54
CA PHE A 209 -3.86 19.49 -1.82
C PHE A 209 -3.50 20.52 -0.75
N SER A 210 -3.43 21.81 -1.15
CA SER A 210 -3.28 22.91 -0.21
C SER A 210 -4.48 22.97 0.76
N ALA A 211 -4.19 22.94 2.07
CA ALA A 211 -5.21 22.97 3.11
C ALA A 211 -6.07 24.25 3.05
N ASP A 212 -5.45 25.38 2.75
CA ASP A 212 -6.14 26.69 2.68
C ASP A 212 -7.06 26.75 1.46
N ASP A 213 -6.61 26.28 0.29
CA ASP A 213 -7.42 26.28 -0.93
C ASP A 213 -8.63 25.34 -0.78
N VAL A 214 -8.43 24.13 -0.25
CA VAL A 214 -9.55 23.21 0.01
C VAL A 214 -10.51 23.77 1.05
N THR A 215 -10.00 24.38 2.12
CA THR A 215 -10.84 25.01 3.14
C THR A 215 -11.69 26.14 2.55
N ARG A 216 -11.11 26.96 1.66
CA ARG A 216 -11.84 28.06 1.00
C ARG A 216 -12.99 27.53 0.14
N ILE A 217 -12.75 26.49 -0.65
CA ILE A 217 -13.78 25.89 -1.53
C ILE A 217 -14.85 25.19 -0.70
N LEU A 218 -14.48 24.41 0.31
CA LEU A 218 -15.43 23.67 1.13
C LEU A 218 -16.21 24.51 2.17
N LYS A 219 -15.99 25.84 2.22
CA LYS A 219 -16.82 26.76 2.97
C LYS A 219 -18.03 27.27 2.18
N ASP A 220 -18.10 26.98 0.87
CA ASP A 220 -19.21 27.36 0.05
C ASP A 220 -20.49 26.64 0.49
N GLU A 221 -21.49 27.39 0.90
CA GLU A 221 -22.78 26.86 1.38
C GLU A 221 -23.52 26.08 0.28
N ALA A 222 -23.40 26.48 -0.97
CA ALA A 222 -23.99 25.78 -2.11
C ALA A 222 -23.34 24.36 -2.26
N LEU A 223 -22.05 24.27 -2.10
CA LEU A 223 -21.33 22.99 -2.14
C LEU A 223 -21.67 22.09 -0.94
N ILE A 224 -21.79 22.67 0.27
CA ILE A 224 -22.22 21.91 1.45
C ILE A 224 -23.63 21.36 1.26
N HIS A 225 -24.52 22.18 0.69
CA HIS A 225 -25.87 21.76 0.35
C HIS A 225 -25.87 20.63 -0.70
N GLU A 226 -25.06 20.73 -1.75
CA GLU A 226 -24.94 19.69 -2.77
C GLU A 226 -24.39 18.39 -2.16
N HIS A 227 -23.37 18.46 -1.31
CA HIS A 227 -22.87 17.31 -0.53
C HIS A 227 -23.99 16.64 0.26
N ALA A 228 -24.74 17.42 1.04
CA ALA A 228 -25.82 16.90 1.88
C ALA A 228 -26.94 16.26 1.03
N ALA A 229 -27.33 16.90 -0.08
CA ALA A 229 -28.32 16.40 -1.02
C ALA A 229 -27.91 15.05 -1.62
N LEU A 230 -26.69 14.96 -2.11
CA LEU A 230 -26.18 13.75 -2.75
C LEU A 230 -25.93 12.62 -1.74
N VAL A 231 -25.45 12.93 -0.53
CA VAL A 231 -25.34 11.94 0.53
C VAL A 231 -26.72 11.41 0.92
N ALA A 232 -27.71 12.28 1.15
CA ALA A 232 -29.08 11.88 1.47
C ALA A 232 -29.70 10.99 0.37
N ALA A 233 -29.47 11.34 -0.91
CA ALA A 233 -29.95 10.55 -2.04
C ALA A 233 -29.31 9.18 -2.21
N ASN A 234 -28.03 9.02 -1.79
CA ASN A 234 -27.28 7.77 -1.93
C ASN A 234 -27.19 6.96 -0.63
N HIS A 235 -27.53 7.54 0.51
CA HIS A 235 -27.52 6.89 1.80
C HIS A 235 -28.57 5.78 1.88
N LYS A 236 -28.16 4.56 2.18
CA LYS A 236 -29.03 3.38 2.25
C LYS A 236 -28.85 2.59 3.54
N LYS A 237 -27.67 2.68 4.17
CA LYS A 237 -27.25 1.86 5.32
C LYS A 237 -26.42 2.70 6.30
N ARG A 238 -26.07 2.13 7.43
CA ARG A 238 -25.23 2.82 8.43
C ARG A 238 -23.88 3.23 7.83
N GLY A 239 -23.60 4.52 7.84
CA GLY A 239 -22.48 5.10 7.14
C GLY A 239 -21.59 6.03 7.94
N ALA A 240 -20.33 6.15 7.52
CA ALA A 240 -19.40 7.16 7.98
C ALA A 240 -19.14 8.18 6.88
N VAL A 241 -19.18 9.46 7.24
CA VAL A 241 -18.92 10.58 6.33
C VAL A 241 -17.57 11.20 6.71
N TYR A 242 -16.61 11.15 5.80
CA TYR A 242 -15.30 11.78 5.99
C TYR A 242 -15.31 13.20 5.41
N CYS A 243 -15.25 14.16 6.31
CA CYS A 243 -15.18 15.58 5.99
C CYS A 243 -13.74 16.08 6.01
N TYR A 244 -13.47 17.17 5.32
CA TYR A 244 -12.13 17.71 5.19
C TYR A 244 -11.60 18.35 6.48
N ASN A 245 -12.42 19.21 7.11
CA ASN A 245 -12.09 19.90 8.35
C ASN A 245 -13.33 20.06 9.27
N ARG A 246 -13.11 20.61 10.45
CA ARG A 246 -14.14 20.79 11.48
C ARG A 246 -15.32 21.64 11.01
N ALA A 247 -15.04 22.75 10.37
CA ALA A 247 -16.09 23.66 9.90
C ALA A 247 -16.98 22.98 8.86
N HIS A 248 -16.37 22.25 7.92
CA HIS A 248 -17.10 21.46 6.92
C HIS A 248 -17.96 20.36 7.57
N ALA A 249 -17.42 19.64 8.55
CA ALA A 249 -18.15 18.56 9.22
C ALA A 249 -19.37 19.07 10.00
N ILE A 250 -19.24 20.19 10.70
CA ILE A 250 -20.34 20.84 11.42
C ILE A 250 -21.42 21.32 10.44
N ALA A 251 -21.02 22.08 9.42
CA ALA A 251 -21.96 22.61 8.43
C ALA A 251 -22.67 21.51 7.64
N PHE A 252 -21.96 20.43 7.29
CA PHE A 252 -22.56 19.27 6.66
C PHE A 252 -23.58 18.58 7.59
N ARG A 253 -23.23 18.32 8.87
CA ARG A 253 -24.16 17.72 9.83
C ARG A 253 -25.41 18.57 9.99
N ASP A 254 -25.28 19.86 10.18
CA ASP A 254 -26.40 20.78 10.37
C ASP A 254 -27.30 20.82 9.12
N MET A 255 -26.70 20.81 7.93
CA MET A 255 -27.41 20.78 6.67
C MET A 255 -28.18 19.48 6.45
N ILE A 256 -27.53 18.31 6.67
CA ILE A 256 -28.17 17.02 6.39
C ILE A 256 -29.27 16.68 7.41
N GLU A 257 -29.11 17.04 8.68
CA GLU A 257 -30.17 16.89 9.68
C GLU A 257 -31.31 17.90 9.45
N GLY A 258 -31.00 19.18 9.28
CA GLY A 258 -32.00 20.24 9.22
C GLY A 258 -32.82 20.21 7.93
N ARG A 259 -32.23 19.92 6.77
CA ARG A 259 -32.90 19.98 5.49
C ARG A 259 -33.35 18.64 4.92
N TYR A 260 -32.60 17.58 5.21
CA TYR A 260 -32.87 16.24 4.67
C TYR A 260 -33.38 15.24 5.71
N GLY A 261 -33.42 15.62 6.99
CA GLY A 261 -33.94 14.79 8.08
C GLY A 261 -33.11 13.55 8.41
N VAL A 262 -31.91 13.41 7.84
CA VAL A 262 -31.03 12.26 8.11
C VAL A 262 -30.25 12.52 9.38
N LYS A 263 -30.46 11.70 10.41
CA LYS A 263 -29.76 11.81 11.69
C LYS A 263 -28.28 11.48 11.55
N CYS A 264 -27.41 12.42 11.94
CA CYS A 264 -25.98 12.37 11.74
C CYS A 264 -25.21 12.73 13.03
N ALA A 265 -24.57 11.77 13.64
CA ALA A 265 -23.63 12.03 14.71
C ALA A 265 -22.38 12.78 14.20
N LEU A 266 -21.71 13.52 15.08
CA LEU A 266 -20.52 14.30 14.69
C LEU A 266 -19.38 14.06 15.66
N VAL A 267 -18.20 13.71 15.13
CA VAL A 267 -17.00 13.51 15.96
C VAL A 267 -15.79 14.26 15.39
N HIS A 268 -15.19 15.14 16.23
CA HIS A 268 -13.99 15.88 15.84
C HIS A 268 -13.03 16.14 17.01
N SER A 269 -11.80 16.53 16.74
CA SER A 269 -10.73 16.69 17.75
C SER A 269 -11.00 17.76 18.82
N GLY A 270 -11.86 18.75 18.52
CA GLY A 270 -12.20 19.81 19.46
C GLY A 270 -13.29 19.45 20.48
N MET A 271 -13.79 18.19 20.48
CA MET A 271 -14.79 17.72 21.44
C MET A 271 -14.13 17.15 22.69
N SER A 272 -14.78 17.34 23.86
CA SER A 272 -14.41 16.63 25.09
C SER A 272 -14.56 15.10 24.92
N VAL A 273 -13.96 14.35 25.81
CA VAL A 273 -14.09 12.88 25.82
C VAL A 273 -15.56 12.47 25.96
N THR A 274 -16.29 13.13 26.87
CA THR A 274 -17.72 12.84 27.13
C THR A 274 -18.57 13.13 25.89
N GLN A 275 -18.47 14.31 25.30
CA GLN A 275 -19.19 14.66 24.06
C GLN A 275 -18.95 13.66 22.93
N ARG A 276 -17.69 13.22 22.78
CA ARG A 276 -17.34 12.23 21.78
C ARG A 276 -17.98 10.88 22.06
N GLN A 277 -18.02 10.45 23.31
CA GLN A 277 -18.68 9.20 23.72
C GLN A 277 -20.19 9.25 23.48
N GLU A 278 -20.83 10.39 23.77
CA GLU A 278 -22.26 10.61 23.51
C GLU A 278 -22.59 10.50 22.01
N GLU A 279 -21.83 11.18 21.14
CA GLU A 279 -22.06 11.12 19.71
C GLU A 279 -21.77 9.73 19.12
N MET A 280 -20.75 9.05 19.62
CA MET A 280 -20.49 7.66 19.26
C MET A 280 -21.63 6.73 19.70
N HIS A 281 -22.17 6.94 20.88
CA HIS A 281 -23.30 6.16 21.38
C HIS A 281 -24.56 6.39 20.54
N ARG A 282 -24.86 7.63 20.11
CA ARG A 282 -25.96 7.94 19.20
C ARG A 282 -25.86 7.16 17.89
N TYR A 283 -24.63 7.04 17.35
CA TYR A 283 -24.43 6.23 16.16
C TYR A 283 -24.52 4.72 16.46
N GLU A 284 -23.94 4.23 17.53
CA GLU A 284 -23.92 2.80 17.88
C GLU A 284 -25.31 2.27 18.26
N SER A 285 -26.11 3.06 18.96
CA SER A 285 -27.50 2.72 19.29
C SER A 285 -28.44 2.74 18.08
N GLY A 286 -28.02 3.34 16.94
CA GLY A 286 -28.86 3.49 15.76
C GLY A 286 -29.76 4.74 15.77
N GLU A 287 -29.64 5.62 16.78
CA GLU A 287 -30.29 6.93 16.79
C GLU A 287 -29.84 7.79 15.60
N ALA A 288 -28.55 7.74 15.27
CA ALA A 288 -27.99 8.35 14.07
C ALA A 288 -27.57 7.27 13.09
N SER A 289 -27.99 7.38 11.82
CA SER A 289 -27.60 6.45 10.74
C SER A 289 -26.28 6.81 10.08
N LEU A 290 -25.86 8.08 10.21
CA LEU A 290 -24.58 8.58 9.73
C LEU A 290 -23.70 9.07 10.89
N ILE A 291 -22.38 9.06 10.69
CA ILE A 291 -21.42 9.70 11.58
C ILE A 291 -20.42 10.52 10.75
N ALA A 292 -20.49 11.84 10.88
CA ALA A 292 -19.55 12.76 10.25
C ALA A 292 -18.27 12.87 11.09
N ASN A 293 -17.11 12.79 10.45
CA ASN A 293 -15.83 12.84 11.14
C ASN A 293 -14.71 13.45 10.30
N ILE A 294 -13.59 13.78 10.98
CA ILE A 294 -12.36 14.30 10.39
C ILE A 294 -11.19 13.43 10.84
N SER A 295 -10.97 12.32 10.20
CA SER A 295 -9.86 11.40 10.52
C SER A 295 -9.89 10.76 11.93
N ILE A 296 -10.92 11.01 12.75
CA ILE A 296 -10.98 10.51 14.15
C ILE A 296 -11.45 9.07 14.21
N LEU A 297 -12.31 8.63 13.30
CA LEU A 297 -12.66 7.21 13.16
C LEU A 297 -11.44 6.34 12.81
N THR A 298 -10.28 7.00 12.62
CA THR A 298 -8.98 6.35 12.51
C THR A 298 -8.43 5.84 13.86
N MET A 299 -9.11 6.08 15.00
CA MET A 299 -8.59 5.78 16.32
C MET A 299 -9.33 4.63 17.01
N GLY A 300 -9.16 3.40 16.50
CA GLY A 300 -9.60 2.21 17.24
C GLY A 300 -11.11 1.94 17.28
N TRP A 301 -11.90 2.71 16.54
CA TRP A 301 -13.33 2.47 16.40
C TRP A 301 -13.59 1.22 15.57
N ASP A 302 -14.35 0.28 16.14
CA ASP A 302 -14.62 -1.06 15.58
C ASP A 302 -16.11 -1.25 15.21
N SER A 303 -16.86 -0.15 15.07
CA SER A 303 -18.25 -0.21 14.63
C SER A 303 -18.34 -0.57 13.15
N ALA A 304 -19.30 -1.42 12.82
CA ALA A 304 -19.54 -1.85 11.45
C ALA A 304 -20.06 -0.68 10.60
N VAL A 305 -19.17 -0.06 9.82
CA VAL A 305 -19.53 0.91 8.79
C VAL A 305 -19.84 0.15 7.51
N GLU A 306 -21.07 0.25 7.04
CA GLU A 306 -21.51 -0.39 5.81
C GLU A 306 -21.32 0.52 4.59
N GLU A 307 -21.42 1.84 4.80
CA GLU A 307 -21.24 2.88 3.77
C GLU A 307 -20.16 3.88 4.19
N LEU A 308 -19.30 4.22 3.25
CA LEU A 308 -18.27 5.23 3.43
C LEU A 308 -18.49 6.36 2.43
N HIS A 309 -18.85 7.53 2.92
CA HIS A 309 -19.03 8.73 2.11
C HIS A 309 -17.79 9.63 2.22
N LEU A 310 -17.05 9.79 1.14
CA LEU A 310 -15.81 10.55 1.08
C LEU A 310 -16.06 11.93 0.47
N LEU A 311 -16.26 12.93 1.33
CA LEU A 311 -16.48 14.34 0.94
C LEU A 311 -15.19 15.16 0.88
N MET A 312 -14.03 14.51 1.04
CA MET A 312 -12.74 15.18 1.03
C MET A 312 -11.89 14.69 -0.15
N PRO A 313 -11.45 15.59 -1.03
CA PRO A 313 -10.47 15.23 -2.04
C PRO A 313 -9.11 14.94 -1.39
N THR A 314 -8.43 13.90 -1.85
CA THR A 314 -7.04 13.63 -1.47
C THR A 314 -6.26 13.05 -2.65
N ARG A 315 -4.99 13.40 -2.76
CA ARG A 315 -4.01 12.82 -3.70
C ARG A 315 -3.14 11.79 -3.01
N SER A 316 -3.23 11.73 -1.68
CA SER A 316 -2.46 10.80 -0.86
C SER A 316 -3.15 9.44 -0.82
N LEU A 317 -2.67 8.49 -1.62
CA LEU A 317 -3.13 7.09 -1.60
C LEU A 317 -3.03 6.49 -0.19
N GLN A 318 -2.01 6.85 0.54
CA GLN A 318 -1.82 6.42 1.91
C GLN A 318 -2.97 6.86 2.83
N ARG A 319 -3.33 8.17 2.80
CA ARG A 319 -4.46 8.70 3.58
C ARG A 319 -5.77 8.01 3.17
N TYR A 320 -5.96 7.81 1.86
CA TYR A 320 -7.11 7.11 1.32
C TYR A 320 -7.20 5.66 1.84
N LEU A 321 -6.12 4.89 1.73
CA LEU A 321 -6.06 3.50 2.21
C LEU A 321 -6.23 3.37 3.72
N GLN A 322 -5.77 4.34 4.51
CA GLN A 322 -6.02 4.36 5.95
C GLN A 322 -7.51 4.54 6.28
N ILE A 323 -8.22 5.39 5.54
CA ILE A 323 -9.66 5.62 5.71
C ILE A 323 -10.44 4.39 5.27
N VAL A 324 -10.25 3.96 4.05
CA VAL A 324 -10.96 2.82 3.44
C VAL A 324 -10.70 1.52 4.21
N GLY A 325 -9.44 1.21 4.52
CA GLY A 325 -9.07 -0.03 5.18
C GLY A 325 -9.72 -0.24 6.56
N ARG A 326 -10.15 0.83 7.22
CA ARG A 326 -10.93 0.72 8.47
C ARG A 326 -12.38 0.35 8.21
N ALA A 327 -12.95 0.93 7.17
CA ALA A 327 -14.31 0.60 6.76
C ALA A 327 -14.42 -0.82 6.21
N LEU A 328 -13.31 -1.47 5.82
CA LEU A 328 -13.31 -2.83 5.27
C LEU A 328 -13.32 -3.93 6.33
N ARG A 329 -13.28 -3.62 7.61
CA ARG A 329 -13.38 -4.67 8.65
C ARG A 329 -14.72 -5.38 8.56
N PRO A 330 -14.75 -6.73 8.53
CA PRO A 330 -16.00 -7.48 8.70
C PRO A 330 -16.62 -7.19 10.07
N GLY A 331 -17.87 -7.50 10.23
CA GLY A 331 -18.52 -7.47 11.55
C GLY A 331 -17.75 -8.33 12.56
N LYS A 332 -17.77 -7.93 13.83
CA LYS A 332 -17.09 -8.64 14.91
C LYS A 332 -17.53 -10.11 14.96
N GLY A 333 -16.59 -11.04 15.00
CA GLY A 333 -16.86 -12.47 15.09
C GLY A 333 -17.23 -13.15 13.76
N VAL A 334 -17.50 -12.41 12.67
CA VAL A 334 -17.98 -12.98 11.40
C VAL A 334 -16.96 -13.95 10.78
N VAL A 335 -15.68 -13.60 10.81
CA VAL A 335 -14.62 -14.40 10.19
C VAL A 335 -13.82 -15.22 11.22
N ASP A 336 -14.05 -14.99 12.50
CA ASP A 336 -13.32 -15.65 13.57
C ASP A 336 -13.71 -17.14 13.63
N GLY A 337 -12.72 -18.02 13.74
CA GLY A 337 -12.94 -19.47 13.76
C GLY A 337 -13.23 -20.10 12.38
N GLN A 338 -13.32 -19.32 11.30
CA GLN A 338 -13.51 -19.87 9.96
C GLN A 338 -12.16 -20.37 9.37
N PRO A 339 -11.99 -21.70 9.17
CA PRO A 339 -10.68 -22.28 8.88
C PRO A 339 -10.18 -22.03 7.46
N THR A 340 -11.08 -21.80 6.50
CA THR A 340 -10.70 -21.64 5.08
C THR A 340 -11.11 -20.28 4.52
N GLU A 341 -10.42 -19.84 3.49
CA GLU A 341 -10.75 -18.62 2.74
C GLU A 341 -12.18 -18.65 2.20
N TYR A 342 -12.60 -19.79 1.68
CA TYR A 342 -13.97 -19.99 1.18
C TYR A 342 -15.00 -19.75 2.29
N LEU A 343 -14.82 -20.37 3.46
CA LEU A 343 -15.76 -20.22 4.58
C LEU A 343 -15.77 -18.79 5.13
N ARG A 344 -14.62 -18.11 5.20
CA ARG A 344 -14.57 -16.71 5.59
C ARG A 344 -15.34 -15.81 4.61
N ARG A 345 -15.13 -15.98 3.31
CA ARG A 345 -15.85 -15.22 2.27
C ARG A 345 -17.35 -15.52 2.32
N LEU A 346 -17.74 -16.78 2.52
CA LEU A 346 -19.14 -17.17 2.66
C LEU A 346 -19.76 -16.51 3.90
N ALA A 347 -19.06 -16.51 5.05
CA ALA A 347 -19.51 -15.87 6.26
C ALA A 347 -19.67 -14.34 6.11
N ILE A 348 -18.78 -13.68 5.37
CA ILE A 348 -18.92 -12.26 5.02
C ILE A 348 -20.15 -12.06 4.12
N ALA A 349 -20.31 -12.85 3.06
CA ALA A 349 -21.41 -12.72 2.09
C ALA A 349 -22.79 -12.92 2.74
N GLN A 350 -22.88 -13.82 3.73
CA GLN A 350 -24.11 -14.10 4.49
C GLN A 350 -24.25 -13.23 5.76
N GLY A 351 -23.22 -12.48 6.10
CA GLY A 351 -23.17 -11.65 7.30
C GLY A 351 -23.90 -10.31 7.15
N PRO A 352 -23.90 -9.51 8.21
CA PRO A 352 -24.57 -8.20 8.23
C PRO A 352 -23.93 -7.20 7.26
N LYS A 353 -22.68 -7.43 6.83
CA LYS A 353 -21.91 -6.54 5.96
C LYS A 353 -21.25 -7.35 4.84
N PRO A 354 -22.00 -7.75 3.81
CA PRO A 354 -21.48 -8.54 2.69
C PRO A 354 -20.46 -7.77 1.83
N HIS A 355 -20.58 -6.47 1.76
CA HIS A 355 -19.65 -5.55 1.12
C HIS A 355 -19.63 -4.20 1.84
N CYS A 356 -18.59 -3.41 1.65
CA CYS A 356 -18.52 -2.03 2.08
C CYS A 356 -18.74 -1.12 0.86
N ARG A 357 -19.80 -0.31 0.89
CA ARG A 357 -20.08 0.66 -0.17
C ARG A 357 -19.20 1.89 0.03
N ILE A 358 -18.40 2.24 -0.96
CA ILE A 358 -17.59 3.45 -0.96
C ILE A 358 -18.16 4.42 -1.97
N LEU A 359 -18.57 5.58 -1.49
CA LEU A 359 -19.15 6.64 -2.29
C LEU A 359 -18.17 7.81 -2.30
N ASP A 360 -17.50 7.98 -3.43
CA ASP A 360 -16.51 9.04 -3.65
C ASP A 360 -17.19 10.27 -4.25
N TYR A 361 -17.35 11.32 -3.45
CA TYR A 361 -17.89 12.62 -3.87
C TYR A 361 -16.74 13.53 -4.32
N GLN A 362 -16.09 13.16 -5.41
CA GLN A 362 -14.91 13.85 -5.90
C GLN A 362 -15.19 14.35 -7.31
N ASP A 363 -14.77 15.59 -7.59
CA ASP A 363 -14.86 16.10 -8.93
C ASP A 363 -13.94 15.34 -9.89
N ASN A 364 -14.39 15.24 -11.14
CA ASN A 364 -13.69 14.63 -12.25
C ASN A 364 -12.54 15.53 -12.69
N THR A 365 -11.44 15.52 -11.93
CA THR A 365 -10.34 16.41 -12.20
C THR A 365 -9.53 15.93 -13.40
N LYS A 366 -9.78 16.50 -14.55
CA LYS A 366 -8.88 16.41 -15.72
C LYS A 366 -7.45 16.89 -15.42
N PHE A 367 -7.28 17.64 -14.33
CA PHE A 367 -6.02 18.34 -14.01
C PHE A 367 -5.28 17.78 -12.79
N HIS A 368 -5.96 17.08 -11.88
CA HIS A 368 -5.33 16.55 -10.65
C HIS A 368 -5.76 15.10 -10.40
N ARG A 369 -4.77 14.22 -10.24
CA ARG A 369 -5.04 12.82 -9.89
C ARG A 369 -5.53 12.73 -8.45
N VAL A 370 -6.84 12.64 -8.26
CA VAL A 370 -7.46 12.37 -6.97
C VAL A 370 -7.53 10.86 -6.74
N CYS A 371 -7.26 10.41 -5.52
CA CYS A 371 -7.38 8.99 -5.17
C CYS A 371 -8.86 8.58 -5.08
N SER A 372 -9.17 7.39 -5.56
CA SER A 372 -10.51 6.81 -5.57
C SER A 372 -10.49 5.37 -5.08
N ALA A 373 -11.67 4.78 -4.86
CA ALA A 373 -11.79 3.37 -4.49
C ALA A 373 -11.09 2.43 -5.48
N ILE A 374 -11.02 2.81 -6.75
CA ILE A 374 -10.35 2.05 -7.81
C ILE A 374 -8.82 2.00 -7.59
N ASP A 375 -8.22 3.06 -7.05
CA ASP A 375 -6.79 3.11 -6.75
C ASP A 375 -6.38 2.14 -5.62
N VAL A 376 -7.33 1.64 -4.85
CA VAL A 376 -7.09 0.59 -3.84
C VAL A 376 -6.77 -0.75 -4.50
N VAL A 377 -7.41 -1.04 -5.63
CA VAL A 377 -7.32 -2.31 -6.35
C VAL A 377 -6.27 -2.27 -7.45
N LEU A 378 -6.10 -1.11 -8.10
CA LEU A 378 -5.25 -0.95 -9.26
C LEU A 378 -3.96 -0.17 -8.94
N PRO A 379 -2.80 -0.85 -8.82
CA PRO A 379 -1.54 -0.18 -8.60
C PRO A 379 -1.12 0.73 -9.78
N PRO A 380 -0.44 1.85 -9.52
CA PRO A 380 -0.25 2.97 -10.45
C PRO A 380 0.45 2.66 -11.79
N ALA A 381 1.29 1.64 -11.83
CA ALA A 381 2.24 1.46 -12.94
C ALA A 381 1.68 0.71 -14.16
N LYS A 382 0.57 -0.02 -14.02
CA LYS A 382 0.06 -0.90 -15.10
C LYS A 382 -1.30 -0.55 -15.66
N VAL A 383 -2.04 0.39 -15.08
CA VAL A 383 -3.49 0.44 -15.23
C VAL A 383 -4.06 1.79 -15.66
N GLU A 384 -3.25 2.77 -16.06
CA GLU A 384 -3.76 4.06 -16.54
C GLU A 384 -4.83 3.87 -17.64
N LYS A 385 -4.59 2.92 -18.55
CA LYS A 385 -5.52 2.53 -19.64
C LYS A 385 -6.88 2.03 -19.13
N TYR A 386 -6.88 1.26 -18.03
CA TYR A 386 -8.12 0.69 -17.46
C TYR A 386 -8.75 1.61 -16.42
N ARG A 387 -7.95 2.42 -15.74
CA ARG A 387 -8.40 3.34 -14.70
C ARG A 387 -9.45 4.32 -15.21
N GLU A 388 -9.22 4.95 -16.33
CA GLU A 388 -10.14 5.92 -16.93
C GLU A 388 -11.50 5.26 -17.28
N LYS A 389 -11.46 4.07 -17.90
CA LYS A 389 -12.67 3.31 -18.22
C LYS A 389 -13.46 2.93 -16.97
N LEU A 390 -12.76 2.51 -15.90
CA LEU A 390 -13.40 2.09 -14.66
C LEU A 390 -13.94 3.28 -13.85
N LEU A 391 -13.24 4.41 -13.86
CA LEU A 391 -13.73 5.64 -13.26
C LEU A 391 -15.05 6.06 -13.93
N LYS A 392 -15.10 6.03 -15.26
CA LYS A 392 -16.32 6.34 -16.00
C LYS A 392 -17.46 5.39 -15.68
N ARG A 393 -17.19 4.07 -15.67
CA ARG A 393 -18.20 3.07 -15.28
C ARG A 393 -18.71 3.30 -13.86
N SER A 394 -17.83 3.64 -12.90
CA SER A 394 -18.23 3.92 -11.52
C SER A 394 -19.02 5.24 -11.32
N GLU A 395 -19.07 6.11 -12.33
CA GLU A 395 -19.96 7.27 -12.36
C GLU A 395 -21.39 6.88 -12.74
N GLU A 396 -21.52 5.90 -13.63
CA GLU A 396 -22.80 5.44 -14.14
C GLU A 396 -23.48 4.43 -13.22
N GLU A 397 -22.71 3.52 -12.64
CA GLU A 397 -23.22 2.43 -11.79
C GLU A 397 -22.34 2.18 -10.55
N GLU A 398 -22.90 1.44 -9.60
CA GLU A 398 -22.15 0.92 -8.47
C GLU A 398 -21.34 -0.31 -8.92
N VAL A 399 -20.01 -0.28 -8.74
CA VAL A 399 -19.09 -1.29 -9.27
C VAL A 399 -18.50 -2.11 -8.13
N GLU A 400 -18.64 -3.43 -8.21
CA GLU A 400 -17.94 -4.35 -7.32
C GLU A 400 -16.48 -4.51 -7.74
N LEU A 401 -15.55 -4.00 -6.91
CA LEU A 401 -14.13 -3.98 -7.26
C LEU A 401 -13.48 -5.37 -7.33
N ALA A 402 -14.05 -6.37 -6.67
CA ALA A 402 -13.58 -7.76 -6.78
C ALA A 402 -13.86 -8.35 -8.17
N GLU A 403 -15.04 -8.03 -8.76
CA GLU A 403 -15.38 -8.43 -10.13
C GLU A 403 -14.47 -7.74 -11.13
N VAL A 404 -14.26 -6.44 -10.96
CA VAL A 404 -13.33 -5.66 -11.80
C VAL A 404 -11.91 -6.24 -11.75
N GLU A 405 -11.43 -6.60 -10.59
CA GLU A 405 -10.10 -7.22 -10.46
C GLU A 405 -10.04 -8.57 -11.22
N ALA A 406 -11.09 -9.37 -11.12
CA ALA A 406 -11.18 -10.64 -11.84
C ALA A 406 -11.23 -10.43 -13.37
N GLU A 407 -12.04 -9.47 -13.86
CA GLU A 407 -12.10 -9.09 -15.26
C GLU A 407 -10.74 -8.60 -15.79
N LEU A 408 -10.02 -7.78 -15.02
CA LEU A 408 -8.71 -7.27 -15.40
C LEU A 408 -7.65 -8.36 -15.45
N ARG A 409 -7.64 -9.28 -14.49
CA ARG A 409 -6.74 -10.44 -14.51
C ARG A 409 -6.98 -11.32 -15.74
N GLU A 410 -8.23 -11.55 -16.06
CA GLU A 410 -8.60 -12.32 -17.25
C GLU A 410 -8.19 -11.58 -18.54
N GLN A 411 -8.40 -10.27 -18.60
CA GLN A 411 -7.97 -9.46 -19.73
C GLN A 411 -6.44 -9.47 -19.90
N GLU A 412 -5.69 -9.35 -18.79
CA GLU A 412 -4.22 -9.45 -18.81
C GLU A 412 -3.76 -10.85 -19.28
N ARG A 413 -4.46 -11.90 -18.89
CA ARG A 413 -4.20 -13.27 -19.36
C ARG A 413 -4.38 -13.38 -20.87
N LEU A 414 -5.51 -12.87 -21.37
CA LEU A 414 -5.83 -12.90 -22.81
C LEU A 414 -4.85 -12.04 -23.62
N ASP A 415 -4.49 -10.85 -23.12
CA ASP A 415 -3.51 -9.98 -23.78
C ASP A 415 -2.12 -10.63 -23.81
N ARG A 416 -1.73 -11.34 -22.75
CA ARG A 416 -0.47 -12.11 -22.71
C ARG A 416 -0.49 -13.28 -23.70
N GLU A 417 -1.58 -14.01 -23.78
CA GLU A 417 -1.76 -15.11 -24.73
C GLU A 417 -1.70 -14.61 -26.19
N ARG A 418 -2.36 -13.48 -26.47
CA ARG A 418 -2.29 -12.83 -27.79
C ARG A 418 -0.87 -12.42 -28.14
N ALA A 419 -0.16 -11.76 -27.22
CA ALA A 419 1.23 -11.34 -27.44
C ALA A 419 2.16 -12.54 -27.68
N LEU A 420 1.97 -13.66 -26.97
CA LEU A 420 2.72 -14.89 -27.20
C LEU A 420 2.39 -15.53 -28.55
N ALA A 421 1.11 -15.55 -28.94
CA ALA A 421 0.67 -16.04 -30.25
C ALA A 421 1.25 -15.18 -31.41
N GLU A 422 1.23 -13.86 -31.28
CA GLU A 422 1.84 -12.94 -32.23
C GLU A 422 3.36 -13.15 -32.36
N MET A 423 4.05 -13.32 -31.22
CA MET A 423 5.49 -13.64 -31.23
C MET A 423 5.78 -15.01 -31.88
N ALA A 424 4.93 -16.01 -31.67
CA ALA A 424 5.05 -17.32 -32.29
C ALA A 424 4.82 -17.23 -33.81
N ALA A 425 3.75 -16.54 -34.25
CA ALA A 425 3.44 -16.31 -35.64
C ALA A 425 4.56 -15.52 -36.36
N GLU A 426 5.11 -14.49 -35.73
CA GLU A 426 6.26 -13.72 -36.29
C GLU A 426 7.51 -14.60 -36.38
N LYS A 427 7.75 -15.48 -35.38
CA LYS A 427 8.85 -16.44 -35.42
C LYS A 427 8.70 -17.45 -36.56
N GLU A 428 7.48 -17.97 -36.77
CA GLU A 428 7.17 -18.85 -37.91
C GLU A 428 7.33 -18.11 -39.24
N ARG A 429 6.81 -16.89 -39.35
CA ARG A 429 6.96 -16.07 -40.55
C ARG A 429 8.43 -15.81 -40.88
N ARG A 430 9.26 -15.54 -39.87
CA ARG A 430 10.72 -15.41 -40.05
C ARG A 430 11.41 -16.72 -40.43
N ALA A 431 10.92 -17.85 -39.93
CA ALA A 431 11.41 -19.19 -40.31
C ALA A 431 11.05 -19.50 -41.77
N GLN A 432 9.81 -19.22 -42.19
CA GLN A 432 9.34 -19.41 -43.57
C GLN A 432 10.12 -18.53 -44.56
N ILE A 433 10.44 -17.27 -44.19
CA ILE A 433 11.29 -16.39 -45.00
C ILE A 433 12.72 -16.97 -45.12
N ARG A 434 13.25 -17.68 -44.13
CA ARG A 434 14.54 -18.37 -44.21
C ARG A 434 14.50 -19.62 -45.09
N VAL A 435 13.37 -20.29 -45.21
CA VAL A 435 13.21 -21.49 -46.04
C VAL A 435 12.88 -21.09 -47.51
N GLY A 436 12.24 -19.92 -47.70
CA GLY A 436 11.92 -19.41 -49.06
C GLY A 436 13.07 -18.79 -49.84
N VAL A 437 14.26 -18.70 -49.27
CA VAL A 437 15.50 -18.39 -50.01
C VAL A 437 16.17 -19.70 -50.39
N GLN A 438 15.54 -20.46 -51.29
CA GLN A 438 16.21 -21.46 -52.06
C GLN A 438 17.13 -20.74 -53.07
N PHE A 439 18.42 -20.97 -52.90
CA PHE A 439 19.39 -20.53 -53.91
C PHE A 439 19.25 -21.36 -55.19
N ASP A 440 18.58 -20.85 -56.18
CA ASP A 440 18.82 -21.25 -57.55
C ASP A 440 20.18 -20.67 -58.00
N SER A 441 21.19 -21.46 -57.79
CA SER A 441 22.46 -21.27 -58.52
C SER A 441 23.14 -22.61 -58.68
N GLU A 442 22.77 -23.32 -59.71
CA GLU A 442 23.71 -24.22 -60.37
C GLU A 442 24.79 -23.40 -61.02
N SER A 443 25.89 -23.17 -60.31
CA SER A 443 27.19 -22.93 -60.90
C SER A 443 28.11 -24.03 -60.39
N VAL A 444 28.15 -25.09 -61.13
CA VAL A 444 29.13 -26.18 -60.95
C VAL A 444 30.41 -25.73 -61.60
N ASP A 445 31.44 -25.49 -60.78
CA ASP A 445 32.81 -25.37 -61.29
C ASP A 445 33.28 -26.72 -61.80
N VAL A 446 34.04 -26.76 -62.90
CA VAL A 446 34.50 -27.91 -63.65
C VAL A 446 35.44 -28.82 -62.81
N THR A 447 35.78 -28.46 -61.57
CA THR A 447 36.65 -29.21 -60.64
C THR A 447 35.93 -29.96 -59.50
N GLY A 448 34.61 -29.86 -59.38
CA GLY A 448 33.78 -30.65 -58.47
C GLY A 448 33.95 -30.40 -56.97
N LYS A 449 34.47 -29.23 -56.54
CA LYS A 449 34.57 -28.88 -55.11
C LYS A 449 33.59 -27.71 -54.80
N PRO A 450 32.72 -27.87 -53.79
CA PRO A 450 31.85 -26.80 -53.38
C PRO A 450 32.64 -25.69 -52.69
N THR A 451 32.61 -24.46 -53.23
CA THR A 451 33.10 -23.27 -52.55
C THR A 451 32.07 -22.78 -51.55
N VAL A 452 32.27 -23.10 -50.29
CA VAL A 452 31.44 -22.56 -49.19
C VAL A 452 31.96 -21.13 -48.87
N GLU A 453 31.33 -20.12 -49.42
CA GLU A 453 31.49 -18.76 -48.91
C GLU A 453 30.81 -18.67 -47.52
N THR A 454 31.64 -18.61 -46.50
CA THR A 454 31.15 -18.33 -45.13
C THR A 454 30.51 -16.95 -45.08
N PRO A 455 29.30 -16.76 -44.54
CA PRO A 455 28.65 -15.46 -44.45
C PRO A 455 29.55 -14.48 -43.71
N LYS A 456 29.90 -13.36 -44.29
CA LYS A 456 30.67 -12.28 -43.67
C LYS A 456 29.98 -11.88 -42.37
N ARG A 457 30.58 -12.22 -41.22
CA ARG A 457 30.13 -11.79 -39.91
C ARG A 457 30.03 -10.28 -39.88
N ARG A 458 28.86 -9.74 -39.58
CA ARG A 458 28.67 -8.30 -39.36
C ARG A 458 29.64 -7.83 -38.28
N GLU A 459 30.49 -6.90 -38.63
CA GLU A 459 31.50 -6.30 -37.78
C GLU A 459 30.84 -5.53 -36.62
N ALA A 460 31.24 -5.81 -35.39
CA ALA A 460 30.79 -5.05 -34.23
C ALA A 460 31.34 -3.62 -34.29
N ARG A 461 30.45 -2.61 -34.20
CA ARG A 461 30.80 -1.19 -34.26
C ARG A 461 30.41 -0.49 -32.96
N MET A 462 31.16 0.53 -32.59
CA MET A 462 30.85 1.33 -31.41
C MET A 462 29.56 2.12 -31.59
N LEU A 463 28.69 2.14 -30.56
CA LEU A 463 27.37 2.80 -30.61
C LEU A 463 27.42 4.27 -30.17
N TRP A 464 28.44 4.69 -29.41
CA TRP A 464 28.55 6.03 -28.82
C TRP A 464 30.01 6.40 -28.54
N GLY A 465 30.22 7.65 -28.11
CA GLY A 465 31.52 8.19 -27.75
C GLY A 465 32.37 8.59 -28.96
N PRO A 466 33.66 8.90 -28.75
CA PRO A 466 34.56 9.39 -29.79
C PRO A 466 34.81 8.39 -30.95
N TYR A 467 34.52 7.11 -30.72
CA TYR A 467 34.65 6.03 -31.69
C TYR A 467 33.32 5.57 -32.31
N LYS A 468 32.23 6.36 -32.18
CA LYS A 468 30.91 6.01 -32.72
C LYS A 468 30.99 5.64 -34.22
N GLY A 469 30.42 4.48 -34.56
CA GLY A 469 30.41 3.95 -35.93
C GLY A 469 31.67 3.20 -36.35
N GLN A 470 32.79 3.31 -35.62
CA GLN A 470 34.02 2.59 -35.93
C GLN A 470 33.95 1.12 -35.57
N PRO A 471 34.54 0.21 -36.31
CA PRO A 471 34.66 -1.21 -35.96
C PRO A 471 35.47 -1.38 -34.68
N VAL A 472 35.00 -2.22 -33.75
CA VAL A 472 35.65 -2.46 -32.43
C VAL A 472 37.12 -2.88 -32.63
N ARG A 473 37.43 -3.63 -33.68
CA ARG A 473 38.79 -4.11 -33.96
C ARG A 473 39.80 -2.99 -34.35
N THR A 474 39.33 -1.82 -34.79
CA THR A 474 40.19 -0.69 -35.22
C THR A 474 40.49 0.27 -34.07
N ILE A 475 39.92 0.06 -32.91
CA ILE A 475 40.11 0.93 -31.75
C ILE A 475 41.32 0.49 -30.95
N PRO A 476 42.19 1.42 -30.53
CA PRO A 476 43.38 1.11 -29.73
C PRO A 476 43.03 0.30 -28.47
N ARG A 477 43.83 -0.70 -28.15
CA ARG A 477 43.58 -1.65 -27.05
C ARG A 477 43.44 -0.95 -25.68
N GLN A 478 44.22 0.10 -25.47
CA GLN A 478 44.12 0.91 -24.23
C GLN A 478 42.78 1.60 -24.10
N ASP A 479 42.23 2.11 -25.20
CA ASP A 479 40.93 2.77 -25.21
C ASP A 479 39.77 1.79 -25.06
N LEU A 480 39.89 0.59 -25.66
CA LEU A 480 38.93 -0.48 -25.42
C LEU A 480 38.89 -0.92 -23.92
N GLN A 481 40.05 -0.99 -23.26
CA GLN A 481 40.11 -1.28 -21.82
C GLN A 481 39.48 -0.17 -20.99
N ARG A 482 39.71 1.11 -21.33
CA ARG A 482 39.13 2.26 -20.69
C ARG A 482 37.61 2.28 -20.87
N ILE A 483 37.11 2.07 -22.05
CA ILE A 483 35.69 2.00 -22.38
C ILE A 483 35.02 0.87 -21.58
N LEU A 484 35.62 -0.32 -21.50
CA LEU A 484 35.09 -1.45 -20.81
C LEU A 484 34.96 -1.21 -19.28
N ARG A 485 35.88 -0.41 -18.68
CA ARG A 485 35.84 -0.03 -17.26
C ARG A 485 34.73 0.97 -16.94
N THR A 486 34.47 1.90 -17.84
CA THR A 486 33.50 2.99 -17.64
C THR A 486 32.09 2.64 -18.10
N MET A 487 31.93 1.57 -18.85
CA MET A 487 30.69 1.18 -19.47
C MET A 487 29.73 0.54 -18.47
N ARG A 488 28.59 1.16 -18.22
CA ARG A 488 27.50 0.54 -17.44
C ARG A 488 26.89 -0.62 -18.22
N ARG A 489 26.78 -1.79 -17.58
CA ARG A 489 26.10 -2.94 -18.18
C ARG A 489 24.61 -2.69 -18.22
N SER A 490 23.99 -2.82 -19.38
CA SER A 490 22.55 -2.78 -19.59
C SER A 490 22.16 -3.86 -20.60
N PRO A 491 20.92 -4.36 -20.59
CA PRO A 491 20.46 -5.40 -21.53
C PRO A 491 20.69 -5.03 -23.01
N GLY A 492 20.70 -3.73 -23.34
CA GLY A 492 20.90 -3.26 -24.72
C GLY A 492 22.34 -3.24 -25.20
N ASN A 493 23.36 -3.33 -24.34
CA ASN A 493 24.78 -3.22 -24.71
C ASN A 493 25.65 -4.46 -24.39
N GLU A 494 25.05 -5.54 -23.88
CA GLU A 494 25.78 -6.77 -23.55
C GLU A 494 26.56 -7.37 -24.74
N TRP A 495 26.00 -7.31 -25.92
CA TRP A 495 26.64 -7.82 -27.12
C TRP A 495 27.93 -7.03 -27.47
N LEU A 496 27.93 -5.72 -27.23
CA LEU A 496 29.09 -4.85 -27.45
C LEU A 496 30.18 -5.12 -26.40
N VAL A 497 29.78 -5.34 -25.13
CA VAL A 497 30.71 -5.76 -24.08
C VAL A 497 31.40 -7.10 -24.45
N ARG A 498 30.64 -8.06 -24.99
CA ARG A 498 31.20 -9.33 -25.47
C ARG A 498 32.15 -9.13 -26.65
N ALA A 499 31.81 -8.24 -27.59
CA ALA A 499 32.67 -7.92 -28.75
C ALA A 499 34.01 -7.29 -28.30
N ILE A 500 33.98 -6.31 -27.39
CA ILE A 500 35.16 -5.67 -26.83
C ILE A 500 36.04 -6.68 -26.06
N LYS A 501 35.45 -7.52 -25.20
CA LYS A 501 36.22 -8.55 -24.50
C LYS A 501 36.86 -9.56 -25.39
N ARG A 502 36.19 -9.93 -26.50
CA ARG A 502 36.73 -10.84 -27.51
C ARG A 502 37.91 -10.21 -28.28
N GLU A 503 37.85 -8.92 -28.56
CA GLU A 503 38.95 -8.22 -29.20
C GLU A 503 40.17 -8.10 -28.26
N LEU A 504 39.90 -7.81 -26.99
CA LEU A 504 40.93 -7.75 -25.94
C LEU A 504 41.58 -9.11 -25.61
N SER A 505 40.91 -10.23 -25.88
CA SER A 505 41.45 -11.57 -25.67
C SER A 505 42.38 -12.09 -26.78
N LYS A 506 42.43 -11.36 -27.96
CA LYS A 506 43.36 -11.73 -29.02
C LYS A 506 44.75 -11.34 -28.58
N VAL A 507 45.69 -12.32 -28.69
CA VAL A 507 47.12 -12.07 -28.45
C VAL A 507 47.62 -11.05 -29.47
N PRO A 508 48.42 -10.04 -29.10
CA PRO A 508 49.05 -9.17 -30.11
C PRO A 508 49.97 -9.99 -30.98
N ALA A 509 49.85 -9.85 -32.29
CA ALA A 509 50.76 -10.45 -33.24
C ALA A 509 52.15 -9.79 -33.20
#